data_7abe81fd0cfcbe58ec4cc3404fa2d2d1
#
_entry.id   7abe81fd0cfcbe58ec4cc3404fa2d2d1
#
_cell.length_a   1.000
_cell.length_b   1.000
_cell.length_c   1.000
_cell.angle_alpha   90.00
_cell.angle_beta   90.00
_cell.angle_gamma   90.00
#
_symmetry.space_group_name_H-M   'P 1'
#
loop_
_entity.id
_entity.type
_entity.pdbx_description
1 polymer ?
#
loop_
_entity_poly.entity_id
_entity_poly.type
_entity_poly.pdbx_seq_one_letter_code
_entity_poly.pdbx_strand_id
1 'polypeptide(L)'
;GAAVFGIVAAIFFNLTNSAFRKNKVSDDTEKTQIHVQTPKETPKTEPAKSNSSYNASDEHGIALYTEKYKNISMFCKSYEDMIVTVSEQTEDYDYFSNPVIDTSLRSGLIIKKSPERIYVLTTGRLDMEKEYHIYLEDNVQINAVQEDSDKYTGLLVLSADISGLNNNVKEGLREAVINKDTPLNIGDTVYAIGNPRGDMYSISYGYVCSNAIDNYLVDGYMTSYKTDMNVSDNSLGFVINSAG
;
A
#
# COMPACT_ATOMS: atom_id res chain seq x y z
N GLY A 1 15.68 37.73 -26.53
CA GLY A 1 15.12 37.46 -25.20
C GLY A 1 16.00 36.53 -24.37
N ALA A 2 16.59 35.45 -24.93
CA ALA A 2 17.35 34.44 -24.18
C ALA A 2 18.68 34.96 -23.59
N ALA A 3 19.39 35.83 -24.28
CA ALA A 3 20.66 36.37 -23.80
C ALA A 3 20.51 37.28 -22.58
N VAL A 4 19.42 38.05 -22.51
CA VAL A 4 19.13 38.92 -21.36
C VAL A 4 18.76 38.13 -20.13
N PHE A 5 18.04 37.02 -20.31
CA PHE A 5 17.66 36.11 -19.21
C PHE A 5 18.88 35.43 -18.59
N GLY A 6 19.83 34.98 -19.40
CA GLY A 6 21.08 34.39 -18.95
C GLY A 6 21.94 35.32 -18.11
N ILE A 7 22.03 36.61 -18.49
CA ILE A 7 22.80 37.63 -17.77
C ILE A 7 22.15 37.97 -16.41
N VAL A 8 20.83 38.09 -16.36
CA VAL A 8 20.08 38.36 -15.13
C VAL A 8 20.20 37.17 -14.16
N ALA A 9 20.09 35.95 -14.65
CA ALA A 9 20.27 34.74 -13.82
C ALA A 9 21.69 34.62 -13.25
N ALA A 10 22.72 34.93 -14.03
CA ALA A 10 24.11 34.90 -13.58
C ALA A 10 24.40 35.98 -12.53
N ILE A 11 23.82 37.18 -12.65
CA ILE A 11 23.95 38.25 -11.65
C ILE A 11 23.25 37.86 -10.34
N PHE A 12 22.06 37.27 -10.42
CA PHE A 12 21.31 36.84 -9.24
C PHE A 12 22.05 35.70 -8.50
N PHE A 13 22.64 34.74 -9.22
CA PHE A 13 23.41 33.67 -8.63
C PHE A 13 24.69 34.15 -7.95
N ASN A 14 25.38 35.12 -8.52
CA ASN A 14 26.56 35.72 -7.90
C ASN A 14 26.23 36.56 -6.67
N LEU A 15 25.11 37.32 -6.67
CA LEU A 15 24.66 38.10 -5.53
C LEU A 15 24.25 37.22 -4.34
N THR A 16 23.54 36.13 -4.58
CA THR A 16 23.17 35.20 -3.53
C THR A 16 24.38 34.45 -2.95
N ASN A 17 25.34 34.03 -3.79
CA ASN A 17 26.56 33.39 -3.31
C ASN A 17 27.48 34.35 -2.51
N SER A 18 27.50 35.64 -2.83
CA SER A 18 28.27 36.64 -2.08
C SER A 18 27.64 36.96 -0.72
N ALA A 19 26.31 36.91 -0.62
CA ALA A 19 25.58 37.11 0.63
C ALA A 19 25.82 35.94 1.61
N PHE A 20 25.88 34.70 1.11
CA PHE A 20 26.18 33.52 1.92
C PHE A 20 27.64 33.44 2.38
N ARG A 21 28.58 34.13 1.71
CA ARG A 21 29.98 34.15 2.13
C ARG A 21 30.32 35.16 3.23
N LYS A 22 29.44 36.11 3.55
CA LYS A 22 29.69 37.15 4.56
C LYS A 22 29.29 36.79 5.99
N ASN A 23 28.63 35.68 6.23
CA ASN A 23 28.33 35.20 7.59
C ASN A 23 29.28 34.06 8.01
N LYS A 24 30.59 34.32 7.99
CA LYS A 24 31.53 33.57 8.83
C LYS A 24 31.58 34.26 10.18
N VAL A 25 30.72 33.82 11.08
CA VAL A 25 30.91 34.04 12.51
C VAL A 25 32.10 33.18 12.91
N SER A 26 33.12 33.87 13.46
CA SER A 26 34.23 33.23 14.14
C SER A 26 33.68 32.62 15.44
N ASP A 27 33.43 31.35 15.41
CA ASP A 27 33.14 30.61 16.62
C ASP A 27 34.35 29.73 16.95
N ASP A 28 35.09 30.19 17.96
CA ASP A 28 36.15 29.44 18.65
C ASP A 28 35.49 28.36 19.49
N THR A 29 35.03 27.32 18.83
CA THR A 29 34.65 26.07 19.46
C THR A 29 35.74 25.04 19.17
N GLU A 30 36.40 24.59 20.24
CA GLU A 30 37.35 23.48 20.23
C GLU A 30 36.81 22.36 19.36
N LYS A 31 37.45 22.12 18.23
CA LYS A 31 37.20 20.95 17.40
C LYS A 31 37.65 19.73 18.18
N THR A 32 36.71 19.05 18.81
CA THR A 32 36.91 17.68 19.26
C THR A 32 37.25 16.84 18.02
N GLN A 33 38.55 16.60 17.80
CA GLN A 33 38.99 15.67 16.78
C GLN A 33 38.56 14.27 17.20
N ILE A 34 37.58 13.73 16.53
CA ILE A 34 37.29 12.31 16.59
C ILE A 34 38.48 11.61 15.93
N HIS A 35 39.38 11.09 16.76
CA HIS A 35 40.48 10.25 16.30
C HIS A 35 39.85 8.90 15.90
N VAL A 36 39.56 8.74 14.62
CA VAL A 36 39.31 7.44 14.03
C VAL A 36 40.69 6.75 14.06
N GLN A 37 40.85 5.84 15.01
CA GLN A 37 42.06 4.97 15.03
C GLN A 37 42.08 4.17 13.72
N THR A 38 42.99 4.51 12.84
CA THR A 38 43.32 3.67 11.71
C THR A 38 43.70 2.31 12.25
N PRO A 39 43.08 1.20 11.83
CA PRO A 39 43.50 -0.12 12.30
C PRO A 39 44.98 -0.33 11.97
N LYS A 40 45.75 -0.63 13.00
CA LYS A 40 47.17 -1.00 12.87
C LYS A 40 47.21 -2.16 11.87
N GLU A 41 47.99 -2.02 10.79
CA GLU A 41 48.20 -3.09 9.84
C GLU A 41 48.58 -4.36 10.56
N THR A 42 47.69 -5.30 10.59
CA THR A 42 47.95 -6.67 11.02
C THR A 42 48.79 -7.32 9.92
N PRO A 43 49.83 -8.12 10.26
CA PRO A 43 50.64 -8.80 9.25
C PRO A 43 49.72 -9.56 8.29
N LYS A 44 50.02 -9.46 6.99
CA LYS A 44 49.37 -10.25 5.93
C LYS A 44 49.42 -11.73 6.30
N THR A 45 48.36 -12.19 6.95
CA THR A 45 48.04 -13.61 6.99
C THR A 45 47.56 -13.97 5.59
N GLU A 46 48.15 -14.97 4.97
CA GLU A 46 47.65 -15.53 3.70
C GLU A 46 46.13 -15.70 3.76
N PRO A 47 45.43 -15.46 2.63
CA PRO A 47 43.98 -15.61 2.63
C PRO A 47 43.67 -17.05 3.05
N ALA A 48 43.12 -17.19 4.23
CA ALA A 48 42.51 -18.43 4.65
C ALA A 48 41.59 -18.86 3.52
N LYS A 49 41.82 -20.01 2.93
CA LYS A 49 40.89 -20.63 1.99
C LYS A 49 39.53 -20.64 2.71
N SER A 50 38.66 -19.79 2.27
CA SER A 50 37.25 -19.78 2.69
C SER A 50 36.68 -21.12 2.25
N ASN A 51 36.83 -22.13 3.10
CA ASN A 51 35.88 -23.22 3.11
C ASN A 51 34.60 -22.66 3.67
N SER A 52 33.84 -21.97 2.83
CA SER A 52 32.43 -21.82 3.07
C SER A 52 31.81 -23.21 2.93
N SER A 53 31.97 -24.02 3.97
CA SER A 53 31.12 -25.18 4.14
C SER A 53 29.71 -24.62 4.33
N TYR A 54 28.95 -24.57 3.26
CA TYR A 54 27.51 -24.42 3.32
C TYR A 54 27.02 -25.57 4.19
N ASN A 55 26.71 -25.28 5.44
CA ASN A 55 26.27 -26.30 6.37
C ASN A 55 24.85 -26.70 6.01
N ALA A 56 24.54 -27.99 6.08
CA ALA A 56 23.17 -28.50 5.88
C ALA A 56 22.12 -27.82 6.79
N SER A 57 22.55 -27.18 7.89
CA SER A 57 21.73 -26.32 8.73
C SER A 57 21.22 -25.06 8.00
N ASP A 58 22.01 -24.49 7.06
CA ASP A 58 21.63 -23.29 6.34
C ASP A 58 20.60 -23.61 5.24
N GLU A 59 20.75 -24.78 4.60
CA GLU A 59 19.74 -25.27 3.65
C GLU A 59 18.41 -25.56 4.33
N HIS A 60 18.44 -26.12 5.53
CA HIS A 60 17.22 -26.36 6.30
C HIS A 60 16.55 -25.05 6.73
N GLY A 61 17.32 -24.05 7.14
CA GLY A 61 16.82 -22.72 7.43
C GLY A 61 16.13 -22.07 6.23
N ILE A 62 16.77 -22.11 5.06
CA ILE A 62 16.18 -21.58 3.81
C ILE A 62 14.90 -22.32 3.43
N ALA A 63 14.89 -23.66 3.55
CA ALA A 63 13.70 -24.46 3.26
C ALA A 63 12.52 -24.10 4.15
N LEU A 64 12.72 -23.93 5.46
CA LEU A 64 11.69 -23.47 6.40
C LEU A 64 11.14 -22.09 6.06
N TYR A 65 12.03 -21.15 5.69
CA TYR A 65 11.61 -19.83 5.23
C TYR A 65 10.75 -19.90 3.97
N THR A 66 11.20 -20.66 2.99
CA THR A 66 10.47 -20.83 1.72
C THR A 66 9.08 -21.45 1.96
N GLU A 67 9.01 -22.47 2.82
CA GLU A 67 7.76 -23.10 3.20
C GLU A 67 6.81 -22.13 3.91
N LYS A 68 7.33 -21.34 4.85
CA LYS A 68 6.55 -20.30 5.54
C LYS A 68 5.92 -19.33 4.55
N TYR A 69 6.69 -18.78 3.62
CA TYR A 69 6.17 -17.84 2.63
C TYR A 69 5.18 -18.47 1.67
N LYS A 70 5.41 -19.72 1.28
CA LYS A 70 4.44 -20.48 0.48
C LYS A 70 3.12 -20.64 1.21
N ASN A 71 3.15 -20.98 2.49
CA ASN A 71 1.95 -21.15 3.32
C ASN A 71 1.20 -19.84 3.51
N ILE A 72 1.90 -18.72 3.72
CA ILE A 72 1.30 -17.37 3.78
C ILE A 72 0.62 -17.04 2.44
N SER A 73 1.30 -17.26 1.32
CA SER A 73 0.74 -17.00 -0.01
C SER A 73 -0.50 -17.85 -0.27
N MET A 74 -0.47 -19.13 0.07
CA MET A 74 -1.63 -20.03 -0.08
C MET A 74 -2.80 -19.60 0.82
N PHE A 75 -2.52 -19.19 2.05
CA PHE A 75 -3.53 -18.68 2.97
C PHE A 75 -4.18 -17.43 2.39
N CYS A 76 -3.42 -16.43 1.99
CA CYS A 76 -3.95 -15.20 1.41
C CYS A 76 -4.75 -15.45 0.12
N LYS A 77 -4.26 -16.36 -0.75
CA LYS A 77 -4.96 -16.73 -1.99
C LYS A 77 -6.33 -17.36 -1.73
N SER A 78 -6.53 -18.02 -0.61
CA SER A 78 -7.84 -18.60 -0.26
C SER A 78 -8.91 -17.55 0.03
N TYR A 79 -8.56 -16.25 0.04
CA TYR A 79 -9.45 -15.11 0.24
C TYR A 79 -9.52 -14.18 -0.98
N GLU A 80 -8.81 -14.49 -2.07
CA GLU A 80 -8.82 -13.66 -3.29
C GLU A 80 -10.20 -13.60 -3.95
N ASP A 81 -11.01 -14.63 -3.80
CA ASP A 81 -12.39 -14.71 -4.30
C ASP A 81 -13.38 -13.73 -3.62
N MET A 82 -12.96 -13.08 -2.53
CA MET A 82 -13.68 -11.98 -1.88
C MET A 82 -13.23 -10.60 -2.38
N ILE A 83 -12.13 -10.54 -3.15
CA ILE A 83 -11.49 -9.30 -3.59
C ILE A 83 -11.77 -9.09 -5.07
N VAL A 84 -12.14 -7.87 -5.42
CA VAL A 84 -12.33 -7.44 -6.80
C VAL A 84 -11.49 -6.20 -7.07
N THR A 85 -11.22 -5.93 -8.35
CA THR A 85 -10.60 -4.67 -8.75
C THR A 85 -11.69 -3.66 -9.06
N VAL A 86 -11.66 -2.53 -8.39
CA VAL A 86 -12.54 -1.38 -8.66
C VAL A 86 -11.76 -0.37 -9.49
N SER A 87 -12.32 0.00 -10.64
CA SER A 87 -11.85 1.09 -11.48
C SER A 87 -12.73 2.31 -11.25
N GLU A 88 -12.11 3.42 -10.90
CA GLU A 88 -12.73 4.74 -10.86
C GLU A 88 -12.28 5.50 -12.09
N GLN A 89 -13.23 5.98 -12.89
CA GLN A 89 -12.97 6.76 -14.10
C GLN A 89 -13.55 8.17 -13.92
N THR A 90 -12.75 9.15 -14.29
CA THR A 90 -13.16 10.57 -14.32
C THR A 90 -12.85 11.12 -15.70
N GLU A 91 -13.82 11.76 -16.32
CA GLU A 91 -13.59 12.51 -17.56
C GLU A 91 -13.01 13.89 -17.18
N ASP A 92 -11.85 14.19 -17.73
CA ASP A 92 -11.18 15.49 -17.59
C ASP A 92 -10.85 16.04 -18.99
N TYR A 93 -10.38 17.27 -19.08
CA TYR A 93 -10.04 17.89 -20.34
C TYR A 93 -8.59 18.35 -20.29
N ASP A 94 -7.83 18.02 -21.35
CA ASP A 94 -6.47 18.51 -21.51
C ASP A 94 -6.46 20.03 -21.80
N TYR A 95 -5.24 20.59 -21.86
CA TYR A 95 -5.06 22.03 -22.16
C TYR A 95 -5.69 22.47 -23.50
N PHE A 96 -5.91 21.53 -24.42
CA PHE A 96 -6.52 21.76 -25.74
C PHE A 96 -8.02 21.44 -25.77
N SER A 97 -8.65 21.20 -24.62
CA SER A 97 -10.06 20.83 -24.45
C SER A 97 -10.41 19.49 -25.10
N ASN A 98 -9.46 18.57 -25.25
CA ASN A 98 -9.77 17.20 -25.62
C ASN A 98 -10.13 16.41 -24.35
N PRO A 99 -11.16 15.54 -24.42
CA PRO A 99 -11.52 14.70 -23.30
C PRO A 99 -10.40 13.70 -22.99
N VAL A 100 -10.03 13.58 -21.73
CA VAL A 100 -9.06 12.63 -21.19
C VAL A 100 -9.75 11.84 -20.10
N ILE A 101 -9.70 10.51 -20.18
CA ILE A 101 -10.22 9.65 -19.13
C ILE A 101 -9.06 9.32 -18.18
N ASP A 102 -9.12 9.81 -16.97
CA ASP A 102 -8.24 9.39 -15.89
C ASP A 102 -8.84 8.15 -15.21
N THR A 103 -8.02 7.13 -15.03
CA THR A 103 -8.44 5.84 -14.47
C THR A 103 -7.57 5.48 -13.28
N SER A 104 -8.19 5.31 -12.12
CA SER A 104 -7.52 4.78 -10.94
C SER A 104 -8.07 3.41 -10.56
N LEU A 105 -7.18 2.49 -10.18
CA LEU A 105 -7.53 1.15 -9.76
C LEU A 105 -7.37 1.00 -8.24
N ARG A 106 -8.33 0.33 -7.62
CA ARG A 106 -8.35 0.05 -6.18
C ARG A 106 -8.88 -1.35 -5.91
N SER A 107 -8.58 -1.87 -4.75
CA SER A 107 -9.23 -3.10 -4.29
C SER A 107 -10.63 -2.83 -3.76
N GLY A 108 -11.53 -3.76 -4.00
CA GLY A 108 -12.85 -3.80 -3.40
C GLY A 108 -13.06 -5.13 -2.67
N LEU A 109 -13.77 -5.11 -1.56
CA LEU A 109 -14.16 -6.28 -0.78
C LEU A 109 -15.65 -6.56 -1.00
N ILE A 110 -15.99 -7.77 -1.40
CA ILE A 110 -17.40 -8.19 -1.53
C ILE A 110 -17.98 -8.37 -0.13
N ILE A 111 -18.78 -7.40 0.34
CA ILE A 111 -19.38 -7.41 1.68
C ILE A 111 -20.78 -8.05 1.70
N LYS A 112 -21.39 -8.23 0.54
CA LYS A 112 -22.65 -8.94 0.39
C LYS A 112 -22.81 -9.46 -1.04
N LYS A 113 -23.34 -10.66 -1.15
CA LYS A 113 -23.65 -11.30 -2.44
C LYS A 113 -25.06 -11.86 -2.43
N SER A 114 -25.80 -11.60 -3.52
CA SER A 114 -27.07 -12.23 -3.85
C SER A 114 -26.96 -12.90 -5.23
N PRO A 115 -27.96 -13.68 -5.67
CA PRO A 115 -27.94 -14.28 -7.01
C PRO A 115 -27.85 -13.27 -8.17
N GLU A 116 -28.28 -12.04 -7.94
CA GLU A 116 -28.40 -10.99 -8.97
C GLU A 116 -27.40 -9.86 -8.77
N ARG A 117 -26.89 -9.65 -7.54
CA ARG A 117 -26.12 -8.43 -7.21
C ARG A 117 -25.05 -8.70 -6.17
N ILE A 118 -23.93 -8.00 -6.32
CA ILE A 118 -22.89 -7.88 -5.30
C ILE A 118 -22.81 -6.46 -4.77
N TYR A 119 -22.40 -6.33 -3.50
CA TYR A 119 -22.05 -5.07 -2.86
C TYR A 119 -20.58 -5.11 -2.47
N VAL A 120 -19.87 -4.07 -2.86
CA VAL A 120 -18.41 -3.99 -2.75
C VAL A 120 -18.04 -2.78 -1.92
N LEU A 121 -17.26 -3.00 -0.88
CA LEU A 121 -16.66 -1.96 -0.05
C LEU A 121 -15.30 -1.57 -0.63
N THR A 122 -15.09 -0.29 -0.85
CA THR A 122 -13.80 0.28 -1.29
C THR A 122 -13.58 1.63 -0.62
N THR A 123 -12.58 2.39 -1.06
CA THR A 123 -12.37 3.78 -0.62
C THR A 123 -12.82 4.74 -1.71
N GLY A 124 -13.38 5.86 -1.30
CA GLY A 124 -13.87 6.88 -2.22
C GLY A 124 -14.88 7.81 -1.55
N ARG A 125 -15.51 8.65 -2.36
CA ARG A 125 -16.62 9.50 -1.95
C ARG A 125 -17.69 9.43 -3.03
N LEU A 126 -18.95 9.61 -2.62
CA LEU A 126 -20.03 9.81 -3.59
C LEU A 126 -19.70 11.00 -4.48
N ASP A 127 -19.66 10.76 -5.77
CA ASP A 127 -19.37 11.76 -6.79
C ASP A 127 -20.07 11.35 -8.09
N MET A 128 -21.05 12.16 -8.52
CA MET A 128 -21.86 11.85 -9.70
C MET A 128 -21.11 12.01 -11.03
N GLU A 129 -19.91 12.64 -10.99
CA GLU A 129 -19.08 12.82 -12.16
C GLU A 129 -18.14 11.63 -12.39
N LYS A 130 -18.11 10.67 -11.45
CA LYS A 130 -17.27 9.50 -11.50
C LYS A 130 -18.04 8.26 -11.91
N GLU A 131 -17.46 7.52 -12.84
CA GLU A 131 -17.94 6.21 -13.23
C GLU A 131 -17.11 5.13 -12.56
N TYR A 132 -17.81 4.10 -12.08
CA TYR A 132 -17.17 2.95 -11.42
C TYR A 132 -17.42 1.67 -12.19
N HIS A 133 -16.36 0.90 -12.34
CA HIS A 133 -16.41 -0.44 -12.92
C HIS A 133 -15.77 -1.43 -11.96
N ILE A 134 -16.28 -2.65 -11.94
CA ILE A 134 -15.70 -3.76 -11.19
C ILE A 134 -15.17 -4.77 -12.21
N TYR A 135 -13.89 -5.11 -12.05
CA TYR A 135 -13.26 -6.20 -12.79
C TYR A 135 -13.24 -7.43 -11.91
N LEU A 136 -13.80 -8.50 -12.44
CA LEU A 136 -13.83 -9.84 -11.88
C LEU A 136 -12.71 -10.67 -12.53
N GLU A 137 -12.60 -11.94 -12.13
CA GLU A 137 -11.73 -12.89 -12.82
C GLU A 137 -12.04 -12.94 -14.32
N ASP A 138 -11.09 -13.42 -15.13
CA ASP A 138 -11.18 -13.50 -16.60
C ASP A 138 -11.41 -12.15 -17.30
N ASN A 139 -11.02 -11.03 -16.67
CA ASN A 139 -11.23 -9.66 -17.18
C ASN A 139 -12.70 -9.32 -17.49
N VAL A 140 -13.63 -9.94 -16.80
CA VAL A 140 -15.04 -9.58 -16.89
C VAL A 140 -15.26 -8.23 -16.23
N GLN A 141 -15.63 -7.22 -17.01
CA GLN A 141 -15.96 -5.88 -16.52
C GLN A 141 -17.48 -5.74 -16.36
N ILE A 142 -17.90 -5.21 -15.23
CA ILE A 142 -19.29 -4.87 -14.95
C ILE A 142 -19.39 -3.44 -14.42
N ASN A 143 -20.47 -2.75 -14.78
CA ASN A 143 -20.74 -1.40 -14.29
C ASN A 143 -21.13 -1.47 -12.80
N ALA A 144 -20.65 -0.51 -12.03
CA ALA A 144 -20.99 -0.39 -10.63
C ALA A 144 -21.69 0.93 -10.33
N VAL A 145 -22.63 0.88 -9.42
CA VAL A 145 -23.41 2.03 -8.96
C VAL A 145 -22.98 2.39 -7.54
N GLN A 146 -22.79 3.67 -7.30
CA GLN A 146 -22.51 4.19 -5.97
C GLN A 146 -23.76 4.12 -5.10
N GLU A 147 -23.68 3.41 -3.99
CA GLU A 147 -24.83 3.23 -3.07
C GLU A 147 -24.74 4.19 -1.88
N ASP A 148 -23.59 4.23 -1.21
CA ASP A 148 -23.38 5.03 -0.01
C ASP A 148 -21.89 5.30 0.23
N SER A 149 -21.59 6.38 0.96
CA SER A 149 -20.23 6.68 1.39
C SER A 149 -20.17 7.36 2.74
N ASP A 150 -19.14 7.07 3.50
CA ASP A 150 -18.81 7.79 4.71
C ASP A 150 -17.67 8.79 4.46
N LYS A 151 -17.98 10.07 4.54
CA LYS A 151 -17.02 11.16 4.31
C LYS A 151 -15.88 11.22 5.34
N TYR A 152 -16.07 10.66 6.52
CA TYR A 152 -15.09 10.71 7.62
C TYR A 152 -14.08 9.58 7.54
N THR A 153 -14.53 8.39 7.18
CA THR A 153 -13.65 7.22 6.99
C THR A 153 -13.14 7.10 5.55
N GLY A 154 -13.80 7.75 4.60
CA GLY A 154 -13.50 7.63 3.17
C GLY A 154 -13.92 6.28 2.60
N LEU A 155 -14.82 5.57 3.26
CA LEU A 155 -15.37 4.31 2.75
C LEU A 155 -16.50 4.59 1.75
N LEU A 156 -16.54 3.78 0.70
CA LEU A 156 -17.55 3.83 -0.36
C LEU A 156 -18.09 2.42 -0.60
N VAL A 157 -19.41 2.32 -0.69
CA VAL A 157 -20.12 1.10 -1.07
C VAL A 157 -20.60 1.23 -2.51
N LEU A 158 -20.23 0.27 -3.32
CA LEU A 158 -20.69 0.11 -4.70
C LEU A 158 -21.56 -1.12 -4.81
N SER A 159 -22.55 -1.09 -5.71
CA SER A 159 -23.28 -2.29 -6.11
C SER A 159 -23.08 -2.57 -7.59
N ALA A 160 -23.13 -3.84 -7.98
CA ALA A 160 -23.06 -4.24 -9.37
C ALA A 160 -24.02 -5.41 -9.65
N ASP A 161 -24.67 -5.36 -10.81
CA ASP A 161 -25.54 -6.43 -11.29
C ASP A 161 -24.71 -7.56 -11.86
N ILE A 162 -24.92 -8.76 -11.35
CA ILE A 162 -24.26 -9.99 -11.78
C ILE A 162 -25.25 -10.98 -12.41
N SER A 163 -26.52 -10.61 -12.59
CA SER A 163 -27.56 -11.50 -13.10
C SER A 163 -27.22 -12.08 -14.48
N GLY A 164 -26.62 -11.26 -15.36
CA GLY A 164 -26.21 -11.63 -16.72
C GLY A 164 -24.90 -12.42 -16.81
N LEU A 165 -24.18 -12.63 -15.71
CA LEU A 165 -22.92 -13.37 -15.72
C LEU A 165 -23.16 -14.89 -15.78
N ASN A 166 -22.19 -15.61 -16.31
CA ASN A 166 -22.24 -17.07 -16.29
C ASN A 166 -22.09 -17.61 -14.85
N ASN A 167 -22.57 -18.82 -14.61
CA ASN A 167 -22.59 -19.40 -13.27
C ASN A 167 -21.18 -19.61 -12.70
N ASN A 168 -20.21 -19.97 -13.53
CA ASN A 168 -18.83 -20.21 -13.05
C ASN A 168 -18.25 -18.92 -12.45
N VAL A 169 -18.42 -17.76 -13.11
CA VAL A 169 -17.98 -16.47 -12.56
C VAL A 169 -18.72 -16.14 -11.26
N LYS A 170 -20.05 -16.37 -11.25
CA LYS A 170 -20.84 -16.12 -10.02
C LYS A 170 -20.38 -17.01 -8.86
N GLU A 171 -20.14 -18.28 -9.10
CA GLU A 171 -19.68 -19.24 -8.08
C GLU A 171 -18.28 -18.91 -7.57
N GLY A 172 -17.42 -18.33 -8.41
CA GLY A 172 -16.09 -17.83 -8.04
C GLY A 172 -16.11 -16.64 -7.10
N LEU A 173 -17.22 -15.92 -6.94
CA LEU A 173 -17.33 -14.78 -6.03
C LEU A 173 -17.79 -15.22 -4.66
N ARG A 174 -17.14 -14.76 -3.60
CA ARG A 174 -17.49 -15.07 -2.22
C ARG A 174 -17.70 -13.80 -1.40
N GLU A 175 -18.70 -13.83 -0.52
CA GLU A 175 -18.95 -12.77 0.47
C GLU A 175 -17.95 -12.87 1.61
N ALA A 176 -17.38 -11.73 2.01
CA ALA A 176 -16.46 -11.66 3.13
C ALA A 176 -17.21 -11.72 4.46
N VAL A 177 -16.64 -12.44 5.41
CA VAL A 177 -17.11 -12.46 6.79
C VAL A 177 -16.36 -11.40 7.58
N ILE A 178 -17.07 -10.36 8.00
CA ILE A 178 -16.49 -9.29 8.82
C ILE A 178 -16.56 -9.69 10.29
N ASN A 179 -15.40 -9.86 10.91
CA ASN A 179 -15.31 -10.15 12.34
C ASN A 179 -15.54 -8.86 13.14
N LYS A 180 -16.59 -8.86 13.96
CA LYS A 180 -16.96 -7.75 14.82
C LYS A 180 -16.65 -7.98 16.30
N ASP A 181 -16.47 -9.23 16.69
CA ASP A 181 -16.55 -9.65 18.10
C ASP A 181 -15.20 -10.00 18.72
N THR A 182 -14.18 -10.18 17.91
CA THR A 182 -12.85 -10.57 18.40
C THR A 182 -11.85 -9.43 18.19
N PRO A 183 -11.51 -8.67 19.23
CA PRO A 183 -10.48 -7.63 19.12
C PRO A 183 -9.13 -8.28 18.84
N LEU A 184 -8.29 -7.56 18.09
CA LEU A 184 -6.90 -7.94 17.89
C LEU A 184 -6.05 -7.61 19.13
N ASN A 185 -5.09 -8.44 19.43
CA ASN A 185 -4.13 -8.26 20.50
C ASN A 185 -2.74 -7.96 19.95
N ILE A 186 -1.90 -7.32 20.75
CA ILE A 186 -0.49 -7.10 20.42
C ILE A 186 0.18 -8.46 20.18
N GLY A 187 0.86 -8.59 19.05
CA GLY A 187 1.53 -9.81 18.63
C GLY A 187 0.68 -10.72 17.73
N ASP A 188 -0.61 -10.44 17.56
CA ASP A 188 -1.43 -11.20 16.62
C ASP A 188 -0.89 -11.01 15.20
N THR A 189 -0.76 -12.11 14.47
CA THR A 189 -0.35 -12.05 13.06
C THR A 189 -1.55 -11.63 12.20
N VAL A 190 -1.30 -10.67 11.31
CA VAL A 190 -2.28 -10.14 10.38
C VAL A 190 -1.73 -10.14 8.97
N TYR A 191 -2.61 -10.30 7.99
CA TYR A 191 -2.31 -10.33 6.57
C TYR A 191 -3.18 -9.31 5.86
N ALA A 192 -2.60 -8.53 4.96
CA ALA A 192 -3.35 -7.61 4.11
C ALA A 192 -3.32 -8.12 2.68
N ILE A 193 -4.50 -8.17 2.07
CA ILE A 193 -4.73 -8.60 0.68
C ILE A 193 -5.46 -7.50 -0.09
N GLY A 194 -5.34 -7.51 -1.40
CA GLY A 194 -5.91 -6.49 -2.27
C GLY A 194 -4.81 -5.73 -3.01
N ASN A 195 -4.57 -4.48 -2.66
CA ASN A 195 -3.40 -3.73 -3.14
C ASN A 195 -2.62 -3.03 -2.02
N PRO A 196 -2.29 -3.70 -0.91
CA PRO A 196 -1.60 -3.08 0.21
C PRO A 196 -0.21 -2.54 -0.14
N ARG A 197 0.39 -3.01 -1.23
CA ARG A 197 1.70 -2.57 -1.73
C ARG A 197 1.63 -1.71 -2.99
N GLY A 198 0.43 -1.26 -3.38
CA GLY A 198 0.18 -0.48 -4.59
C GLY A 198 -0.20 -1.32 -5.80
N ASP A 199 0.31 -2.53 -5.92
CA ASP A 199 -0.05 -3.46 -7.00
C ASP A 199 -1.28 -4.28 -6.62
N MET A 200 -2.18 -4.51 -7.58
CA MET A 200 -3.35 -5.36 -7.39
C MET A 200 -2.94 -6.80 -7.05
N TYR A 201 -3.70 -7.42 -6.17
CA TYR A 201 -3.45 -8.78 -5.63
C TYR A 201 -2.11 -8.91 -4.88
N SER A 202 -1.50 -7.78 -4.48
CA SER A 202 -0.34 -7.83 -3.60
C SER A 202 -0.72 -8.28 -2.19
N ILE A 203 0.26 -8.83 -1.49
CA ILE A 203 0.11 -9.33 -0.12
C ILE A 203 1.12 -8.59 0.75
N SER A 204 0.67 -8.15 1.93
CA SER A 204 1.53 -7.76 3.03
C SER A 204 1.15 -8.53 4.28
N TYR A 205 2.09 -8.75 5.18
CA TYR A 205 1.83 -9.40 6.46
C TYR A 205 2.69 -8.79 7.56
N GLY A 206 2.25 -8.92 8.78
CA GLY A 206 2.96 -8.39 9.95
C GLY A 206 2.24 -8.76 11.24
N TYR A 207 2.52 -7.99 12.28
CA TYR A 207 1.96 -8.17 13.61
C TYR A 207 1.26 -6.90 14.06
N VAL A 208 0.27 -7.06 14.93
CA VAL A 208 -0.34 -5.95 15.66
C VAL A 208 0.67 -5.40 16.66
N CYS A 209 1.00 -4.11 16.56
CA CYS A 209 2.01 -3.44 17.39
C CYS A 209 1.41 -2.59 18.50
N SER A 210 0.10 -2.33 18.48
CA SER A 210 -0.56 -1.51 19.50
C SER A 210 -1.86 -2.14 19.97
N ASN A 211 -2.27 -1.78 21.16
CA ASN A 211 -3.67 -1.97 21.57
C ASN A 211 -4.61 -1.20 20.63
N ALA A 212 -5.88 -1.54 20.70
CA ALA A 212 -6.94 -0.78 20.04
C ALA A 212 -6.87 0.70 20.43
N ILE A 213 -6.97 1.58 19.45
CA ILE A 213 -6.96 3.04 19.62
C ILE A 213 -8.29 3.56 19.08
N ASP A 214 -9.09 4.14 19.96
CA ASP A 214 -10.35 4.76 19.57
C ASP A 214 -10.09 6.18 19.06
N ASN A 215 -10.42 6.41 17.81
CA ASN A 215 -10.35 7.71 17.18
C ASN A 215 -11.78 8.28 17.12
N TYR A 216 -12.00 9.41 17.77
CA TYR A 216 -13.29 10.07 17.76
C TYR A 216 -13.50 10.80 16.44
N LEU A 217 -14.62 10.51 15.79
CA LEU A 217 -15.11 11.19 14.60
C LEU A 217 -16.26 12.11 14.99
N VAL A 218 -16.73 12.94 14.05
CA VAL A 218 -17.83 13.89 14.34
C VAL A 218 -19.11 13.16 14.73
N ASP A 219 -19.39 12.01 14.10
CA ASP A 219 -20.63 11.27 14.26
C ASP A 219 -20.44 9.91 14.95
N GLY A 220 -19.26 9.67 15.54
CA GLY A 220 -18.97 8.38 16.17
C GLY A 220 -17.50 8.18 16.56
N TYR A 221 -17.08 6.93 16.56
CA TYR A 221 -15.68 6.58 16.77
C TYR A 221 -15.26 5.45 15.84
N MET A 222 -13.98 5.40 15.54
CA MET A 222 -13.35 4.34 14.75
C MET A 222 -12.21 3.74 15.57
N THR A 223 -12.25 2.44 15.78
CA THR A 223 -11.15 1.71 16.42
C THR A 223 -10.07 1.38 15.40
N SER A 224 -8.85 1.72 15.68
CA SER A 224 -7.68 1.43 14.84
C SER A 224 -6.60 0.65 15.57
N TYR A 225 -5.78 -0.06 14.82
CA TYR A 225 -4.62 -0.79 15.29
C TYR A 225 -3.40 -0.37 14.48
N LYS A 226 -2.23 -0.35 15.13
CA LYS A 226 -0.96 -0.20 14.42
C LYS A 226 -0.37 -1.56 14.14
N THR A 227 0.17 -1.73 12.96
CA THR A 227 0.87 -2.94 12.52
C THR A 227 2.25 -2.60 11.99
N ASP A 228 3.14 -3.57 11.90
CA ASP A 228 4.45 -3.45 11.26
C ASP A 228 4.45 -3.87 9.79
N MET A 229 3.25 -4.03 9.21
CA MET A 229 3.12 -4.38 7.79
C MET A 229 3.73 -3.30 6.90
N ASN A 230 4.44 -3.75 5.87
CA ASN A 230 4.91 -2.86 4.82
C ASN A 230 3.77 -2.58 3.83
N VAL A 231 3.25 -1.37 3.87
CA VAL A 231 2.17 -0.88 2.99
C VAL A 231 2.63 0.34 2.22
N SER A 232 2.10 0.54 1.02
CA SER A 232 2.39 1.71 0.19
C SER A 232 1.42 2.85 0.50
N ASP A 233 1.85 4.08 0.28
CA ASP A 233 0.97 5.24 0.34
C ASP A 233 -0.15 5.11 -0.71
N ASN A 234 -1.34 5.55 -0.35
CA ASN A 234 -2.55 5.48 -1.20
C ASN A 234 -2.95 4.06 -1.65
N SER A 235 -2.51 3.04 -0.93
CA SER A 235 -2.91 1.65 -1.15
C SER A 235 -4.12 1.27 -0.29
N LEU A 236 -4.83 0.24 -0.71
CA LEU A 236 -5.95 -0.34 0.03
C LEU A 236 -5.76 -1.84 0.17
N GLY A 237 -5.55 -2.29 1.39
CA GLY A 237 -5.55 -3.71 1.73
C GLY A 237 -6.65 -4.03 2.73
N PHE A 238 -7.27 -5.19 2.57
CA PHE A 238 -8.19 -5.74 3.56
C PHE A 238 -7.43 -6.68 4.47
N VAL A 239 -7.58 -6.45 5.77
CA VAL A 239 -6.80 -7.17 6.78
C VAL A 239 -7.57 -8.39 7.25
N ILE A 240 -6.92 -9.54 7.20
CA ILE A 240 -7.39 -10.82 7.76
C ILE A 240 -6.47 -11.25 8.90
N ASN A 241 -7.05 -11.82 9.93
CA ASN A 241 -6.28 -12.42 11.02
C ASN A 241 -5.94 -13.89 10.71
N SER A 242 -5.25 -14.56 11.61
CA SER A 242 -4.85 -15.98 11.42
C SER A 242 -6.01 -16.97 11.41
N ALA A 243 -7.21 -16.53 11.79
CA ALA A 243 -8.42 -17.35 11.77
C ALA A 243 -9.26 -17.18 10.48
N GLY A 244 -8.95 -16.15 9.69
CA GLY A 244 -9.65 -15.79 8.45
C GLY A 244 -10.71 -14.74 8.61
#